data_b5c03ae71441c7ef44f8fea70c700653
#
_entry.id   b5c03ae71441c7ef44f8fea70c700653
#
_cell.length_a   1.000
_cell.length_b   1.000
_cell.length_c   1.000
_cell.angle_alpha   90.00
_cell.angle_beta   90.00
_cell.angle_gamma   90.00
#
_symmetry.space_group_name_H-M   'P 1'
#
loop_
_entity.id
_entity.type
_entity.pdbx_description
1 polymer ?
#
loop_
_entity_poly.entity_id
_entity_poly.type
_entity_poly.pdbx_seq_one_letter_code
_entity_poly.pdbx_strand_id
1 'polypeptide(L)'
;MSGTISNEQALIYVMVMMSGVEGVIKPEELAEIDILVRTLPVFKSFDRTRLATVAQEAGDMLQLSEGMQTVLDLVADQLSPRLRETAYAIAVEVAAIDLVVGKEELRFLAILRDALDLDKLVTAAIERSAIARFQGA
;
A
#
# COMPACT_ATOMS: atom_id res chain seq x y z
N MET A 1 -20.28 -12.53 -1.21
CA MET A 1 -20.85 -11.19 -1.20
C MET A 1 -20.11 -10.33 -2.22
N SER A 2 -20.87 -9.81 -3.13
CA SER A 2 -20.32 -8.96 -4.17
C SER A 2 -19.68 -7.72 -3.53
N GLY A 3 -18.52 -7.30 -4.02
CA GLY A 3 -17.82 -6.13 -3.51
C GLY A 3 -16.92 -6.37 -2.31
N THR A 4 -16.89 -7.59 -1.81
CA THR A 4 -16.02 -7.93 -0.70
C THR A 4 -14.64 -8.33 -1.23
N ILE A 5 -13.58 -7.81 -0.62
CA ILE A 5 -12.22 -8.18 -0.98
C ILE A 5 -11.56 -8.89 0.20
N SER A 6 -10.46 -9.59 -0.08
CA SER A 6 -9.68 -10.23 0.98
C SER A 6 -8.70 -9.24 1.61
N ASN A 7 -8.11 -9.61 2.74
CA ASN A 7 -7.06 -8.81 3.37
C ASN A 7 -5.89 -8.63 2.42
N GLU A 8 -5.50 -9.70 1.74
CA GLU A 8 -4.37 -9.66 0.81
C GLU A 8 -4.66 -8.72 -0.35
N GLN A 9 -5.88 -8.76 -0.91
CA GLN A 9 -6.26 -7.83 -1.97
C GLN A 9 -6.18 -6.39 -1.48
N ALA A 10 -6.71 -6.12 -0.28
CA ALA A 10 -6.69 -4.76 0.27
C ALA A 10 -5.26 -4.24 0.40
N LEU A 11 -4.35 -5.08 0.89
CA LEU A 11 -2.95 -4.69 1.06
C LEU A 11 -2.24 -4.46 -0.27
N ILE A 12 -2.52 -5.31 -1.25
CA ILE A 12 -1.97 -5.12 -2.61
C ILE A 12 -2.50 -3.83 -3.22
N TYR A 13 -3.79 -3.54 -3.04
CA TYR A 13 -4.39 -2.29 -3.53
C TYR A 13 -3.66 -1.06 -2.97
N VAL A 14 -3.32 -1.09 -1.68
CA VAL A 14 -2.58 0.02 -1.05
C VAL A 14 -1.21 0.19 -1.71
N MET A 15 -0.50 -0.90 -1.95
CA MET A 15 0.81 -0.83 -2.58
C MET A 15 0.73 -0.31 -4.01
N VAL A 16 -0.30 -0.72 -4.75
CA VAL A 16 -0.51 -0.23 -6.11
C VAL A 16 -0.83 1.27 -6.10
N MET A 17 -1.68 1.71 -5.18
CA MET A 17 -1.97 3.15 -5.05
C MET A 17 -0.71 3.94 -4.76
N MET A 18 0.11 3.46 -3.82
CA MET A 18 1.35 4.14 -3.46
C MET A 18 2.31 4.23 -4.66
N SER A 19 2.46 3.13 -5.38
CA SER A 19 3.34 3.07 -6.53
C SER A 19 2.87 3.95 -7.68
N GLY A 20 1.56 4.14 -7.80
CA GLY A 20 0.97 4.84 -8.93
C GLY A 20 0.75 6.34 -8.73
N VAL A 21 1.10 6.91 -7.57
CA VAL A 21 0.77 8.32 -7.28
C VAL A 21 1.43 9.31 -8.25
N GLU A 22 2.56 8.94 -8.83
CA GLU A 22 3.25 9.78 -9.80
C GLU A 22 2.93 9.39 -11.24
N GLY A 23 1.94 8.53 -11.45
CA GLY A 23 1.42 8.17 -12.76
C GLY A 23 2.06 6.96 -13.41
N VAL A 24 3.26 6.56 -12.98
CA VAL A 24 3.98 5.41 -13.56
C VAL A 24 4.56 4.58 -12.43
N ILE A 25 4.30 3.27 -12.46
CA ILE A 25 4.88 2.35 -11.48
C ILE A 25 6.27 1.96 -11.99
N LYS A 26 7.29 2.22 -11.17
CA LYS A 26 8.67 1.94 -11.53
C LYS A 26 9.00 0.46 -11.33
N PRO A 27 9.94 -0.10 -12.13
CA PRO A 27 10.33 -1.51 -11.96
C PRO A 27 10.80 -1.84 -10.54
N GLU A 28 11.51 -0.93 -9.88
CA GLU A 28 11.98 -1.13 -8.51
C GLU A 28 10.80 -1.26 -7.53
N GLU A 29 9.74 -0.50 -7.76
CA GLU A 29 8.53 -0.57 -6.93
C GLU A 29 7.80 -1.89 -7.11
N LEU A 30 7.69 -2.35 -8.36
CA LEU A 30 7.09 -3.65 -8.65
C LEU A 30 7.89 -4.78 -8.00
N ALA A 31 9.22 -4.69 -8.06
CA ALA A 31 10.09 -5.67 -7.43
C ALA A 31 9.88 -5.71 -5.91
N GLU A 32 9.73 -4.54 -5.28
CA GLU A 32 9.49 -4.47 -3.84
C GLU A 32 8.14 -5.05 -3.47
N ILE A 33 7.10 -4.76 -4.26
CA ILE A 33 5.78 -5.34 -4.02
C ILE A 33 5.86 -6.86 -4.06
N ASP A 34 6.57 -7.42 -5.04
CA ASP A 34 6.74 -8.87 -5.15
C ASP A 34 7.46 -9.44 -3.94
N ILE A 35 8.51 -8.77 -3.47
CA ILE A 35 9.26 -9.22 -2.29
C ILE A 35 8.35 -9.23 -1.07
N LEU A 36 7.58 -8.18 -0.85
CA LEU A 36 6.69 -8.08 0.30
C LEU A 36 5.61 -9.18 0.26
N VAL A 37 5.06 -9.44 -0.92
CA VAL A 37 4.04 -10.50 -1.06
C VAL A 37 4.65 -11.88 -0.80
N ARG A 38 5.92 -12.10 -1.15
CA ARG A 38 6.57 -13.38 -0.92
C ARG A 38 7.00 -13.59 0.54
N THR A 39 7.25 -12.51 1.28
CA THR A 39 7.95 -12.62 2.56
C THR A 39 7.13 -12.27 3.78
N LEU A 40 6.10 -11.42 3.65
CA LEU A 40 5.33 -11.02 4.83
C LEU A 40 4.34 -12.10 5.25
N PRO A 41 4.23 -12.33 6.55
CA PRO A 41 3.33 -13.39 7.06
C PRO A 41 1.88 -13.25 6.62
N VAL A 42 1.40 -12.02 6.43
CA VAL A 42 0.01 -11.77 6.05
C VAL A 42 -0.32 -12.36 4.68
N PHE A 43 0.70 -12.54 3.82
CA PHE A 43 0.51 -13.11 2.48
C PHE A 43 0.79 -14.61 2.42
N LYS A 44 0.95 -15.27 3.57
CA LYS A 44 1.35 -16.68 3.64
C LYS A 44 0.47 -17.60 2.79
N SER A 45 -0.83 -17.35 2.78
CA SER A 45 -1.79 -18.19 2.04
C SER A 45 -2.19 -17.61 0.69
N PHE A 46 -1.55 -16.53 0.29
CA PHE A 46 -1.89 -15.86 -0.98
C PHE A 46 -1.21 -16.58 -2.15
N ASP A 47 -2.00 -16.83 -3.20
CA ASP A 47 -1.48 -17.40 -4.43
C ASP A 47 -0.78 -16.29 -5.23
N ARG A 48 0.55 -16.30 -5.25
CA ARG A 48 1.34 -15.25 -5.89
C ARG A 48 1.11 -15.14 -7.39
N THR A 49 0.63 -16.21 -8.02
CA THR A 49 0.31 -16.14 -9.45
C THR A 49 -0.85 -15.17 -9.72
N ARG A 50 -1.61 -14.81 -8.68
CA ARG A 50 -2.71 -13.86 -8.80
C ARG A 50 -2.29 -12.40 -8.60
N LEU A 51 -1.02 -12.16 -8.26
CA LEU A 51 -0.56 -10.79 -7.97
C LEU A 51 -0.86 -9.83 -9.12
N ALA A 52 -0.51 -10.21 -10.34
CA ALA A 52 -0.73 -9.35 -11.51
C ALA A 52 -2.21 -9.04 -11.70
N THR A 53 -3.07 -10.04 -11.52
CA THR A 53 -4.53 -9.85 -11.65
C THR A 53 -5.07 -8.89 -10.59
N VAL A 54 -4.64 -9.06 -9.35
CA VAL A 54 -5.10 -8.20 -8.25
C VAL A 54 -4.60 -6.77 -8.44
N ALA A 55 -3.34 -6.61 -8.86
CA ALA A 55 -2.79 -5.30 -9.15
C ALA A 55 -3.55 -4.60 -10.29
N GLN A 56 -3.93 -5.36 -11.32
CA GLN A 56 -4.72 -4.83 -12.43
C GLN A 56 -6.11 -4.39 -11.98
N GLU A 57 -6.73 -5.15 -11.07
CA GLU A 57 -8.03 -4.77 -10.50
C GLU A 57 -7.95 -3.40 -9.84
N ALA A 58 -6.90 -3.17 -9.05
CA ALA A 58 -6.70 -1.87 -8.40
C ALA A 58 -6.53 -0.78 -9.44
N GLY A 59 -5.69 -1.03 -10.46
CA GLY A 59 -5.44 -0.07 -11.51
C GLY A 59 -6.72 0.32 -12.26
N ASP A 60 -7.56 -0.67 -12.56
CA ASP A 60 -8.82 -0.43 -13.25
C ASP A 60 -9.76 0.44 -12.42
N MET A 61 -9.88 0.14 -11.13
CA MET A 61 -10.73 0.94 -10.24
C MET A 61 -10.23 2.37 -10.13
N LEU A 62 -8.92 2.55 -10.08
CA LEU A 62 -8.32 3.89 -9.95
C LEU A 62 -8.53 4.75 -11.20
N GLN A 63 -8.82 4.16 -12.35
CA GLN A 63 -9.14 4.90 -13.57
C GLN A 63 -10.56 5.44 -13.57
N LEU A 64 -11.43 4.94 -12.72
CA LEU A 64 -12.82 5.37 -12.65
C LEU A 64 -12.94 6.70 -11.90
N SER A 65 -14.06 7.39 -12.12
CA SER A 65 -14.37 8.60 -11.37
C SER A 65 -14.38 8.29 -9.87
N GLU A 66 -13.68 9.09 -9.07
CA GLU A 66 -13.53 8.91 -7.64
C GLU A 66 -12.94 7.55 -7.26
N GLY A 67 -12.11 7.00 -8.16
CA GLY A 67 -11.54 5.68 -7.98
C GLY A 67 -10.69 5.56 -6.71
N MET A 68 -9.88 6.56 -6.40
CA MET A 68 -9.06 6.54 -5.19
C MET A 68 -9.94 6.41 -3.94
N GLN A 69 -11.01 7.20 -3.84
CA GLN A 69 -11.90 7.14 -2.68
C GLN A 69 -12.59 5.78 -2.59
N THR A 70 -13.01 5.23 -3.72
CA THR A 70 -13.63 3.91 -3.77
C THR A 70 -12.70 2.84 -3.23
N VAL A 71 -11.44 2.84 -3.68
CA VAL A 71 -10.47 1.84 -3.23
C VAL A 71 -10.14 2.03 -1.76
N LEU A 72 -9.96 3.28 -1.31
CA LEU A 72 -9.70 3.55 0.11
C LEU A 72 -10.84 3.06 1.01
N ASP A 73 -12.08 3.24 0.57
CA ASP A 73 -13.24 2.77 1.33
C ASP A 73 -13.25 1.25 1.43
N LEU A 74 -12.96 0.55 0.32
CA LEU A 74 -12.88 -0.92 0.33
C LEU A 74 -11.81 -1.40 1.30
N VAL A 75 -10.64 -0.76 1.27
CA VAL A 75 -9.51 -1.13 2.12
C VAL A 75 -9.87 -0.89 3.59
N ALA A 76 -10.41 0.28 3.91
CA ALA A 76 -10.76 0.63 5.28
C ALA A 76 -11.83 -0.30 5.84
N ASP A 77 -12.82 -0.67 5.02
CA ASP A 77 -13.88 -1.57 5.45
C ASP A 77 -13.38 -2.98 5.71
N GLN A 78 -12.39 -3.42 4.93
CA GLN A 78 -11.90 -4.80 5.03
C GLN A 78 -10.90 -5.00 6.17
N LEU A 79 -10.00 -4.04 6.38
CA LEU A 79 -8.86 -4.26 7.27
C LEU A 79 -9.21 -4.01 8.73
N SER A 80 -8.82 -4.96 9.60
CA SER A 80 -8.87 -4.77 11.05
C SER A 80 -7.87 -3.68 11.45
N PRO A 81 -8.01 -3.08 12.65
CA PRO A 81 -7.04 -2.07 13.11
C PRO A 81 -5.59 -2.51 13.01
N ARG A 82 -5.29 -3.78 13.34
CA ARG A 82 -3.91 -4.29 13.26
C ARG A 82 -3.41 -4.33 11.82
N LEU A 83 -4.24 -4.76 10.89
CA LEU A 83 -3.85 -4.84 9.48
C LEU A 83 -3.83 -3.46 8.82
N ARG A 84 -4.52 -2.48 9.37
CA ARG A 84 -4.40 -1.10 8.90
C ARG A 84 -2.99 -0.56 9.14
N GLU A 85 -2.38 -0.94 10.27
CA GLU A 85 -0.99 -0.60 10.54
C GLU A 85 -0.07 -1.28 9.52
N THR A 86 -0.34 -2.55 9.22
CA THR A 86 0.41 -3.27 8.18
C THR A 86 0.31 -2.55 6.83
N ALA A 87 -0.91 -2.10 6.47
CA ALA A 87 -1.13 -1.38 5.22
C ALA A 87 -0.26 -0.13 5.13
N TYR A 88 -0.21 0.65 6.22
CA TYR A 88 0.60 1.86 6.25
C TYR A 88 2.08 1.53 6.15
N ALA A 89 2.52 0.49 6.88
CA ALA A 89 3.93 0.08 6.87
C ALA A 89 4.40 -0.33 5.48
N ILE A 90 3.59 -1.12 4.75
CA ILE A 90 4.00 -1.54 3.41
C ILE A 90 3.92 -0.39 2.40
N ALA A 91 3.00 0.56 2.58
CA ALA A 91 2.97 1.75 1.75
C ALA A 91 4.27 2.57 1.92
N VAL A 92 4.71 2.75 3.17
CA VAL A 92 5.96 3.45 3.46
C VAL A 92 7.15 2.69 2.87
N GLU A 93 7.13 1.37 2.97
CA GLU A 93 8.18 0.53 2.42
C GLU A 93 8.33 0.73 0.91
N VAL A 94 7.22 0.72 0.19
CA VAL A 94 7.23 0.93 -1.27
C VAL A 94 7.71 2.35 -1.61
N ALA A 95 7.25 3.35 -0.87
CA ALA A 95 7.66 4.73 -1.10
C ALA A 95 9.15 4.92 -0.86
N ALA A 96 9.70 4.24 0.15
CA ALA A 96 11.10 4.41 0.56
C ALA A 96 12.11 3.82 -0.45
N ILE A 97 11.65 2.96 -1.34
CA ILE A 97 12.52 2.32 -2.32
C ILE A 97 13.26 3.35 -3.20
N ASP A 98 12.65 4.49 -3.42
CA ASP A 98 13.22 5.55 -4.23
C ASP A 98 14.24 6.42 -3.50
N LEU A 99 14.39 6.25 -2.20
CA LEU A 99 15.26 7.04 -1.31
C LEU A 99 14.87 8.52 -1.22
N VAL A 100 14.12 9.04 -2.18
CA VAL A 100 13.60 10.40 -2.15
C VAL A 100 12.08 10.32 -2.28
N VAL A 101 11.38 10.60 -1.19
CA VAL A 101 9.92 10.54 -1.18
C VAL A 101 9.38 11.91 -1.65
N GLY A 102 8.65 11.90 -2.76
CA GLY A 102 8.13 13.12 -3.35
C GLY A 102 6.89 13.65 -2.64
N LYS A 103 6.45 14.85 -3.08
CA LYS A 103 5.27 15.51 -2.50
C LYS A 103 4.00 14.68 -2.65
N GLU A 104 3.82 14.06 -3.82
CA GLU A 104 2.64 13.26 -4.12
C GLU A 104 2.58 12.03 -3.21
N GLU A 105 3.73 11.42 -2.97
CA GLU A 105 3.83 10.25 -2.10
C GLU A 105 3.54 10.62 -0.64
N LEU A 106 4.09 11.73 -0.18
CA LEU A 106 3.82 12.22 1.18
C LEU A 106 2.35 12.57 1.35
N ARG A 107 1.73 13.18 0.33
CA ARG A 107 0.31 13.50 0.34
C ARG A 107 -0.52 12.22 0.44
N PHE A 108 -0.17 11.21 -0.36
CA PHE A 108 -0.91 9.95 -0.33
C PHE A 108 -0.80 9.29 1.04
N LEU A 109 0.39 9.28 1.65
CA LEU A 109 0.55 8.71 2.98
C LEU A 109 -0.34 9.42 4.01
N ALA A 110 -0.47 10.73 3.92
CA ALA A 110 -1.36 11.48 4.82
C ALA A 110 -2.81 11.10 4.58
N ILE A 111 -3.22 10.97 3.32
CA ILE A 111 -4.57 10.55 2.96
C ILE A 111 -4.85 9.13 3.48
N LEU A 112 -3.90 8.23 3.31
CA LEU A 112 -4.02 6.85 3.77
C LEU A 112 -4.14 6.78 5.28
N ARG A 113 -3.29 7.52 6.01
CA ARG A 113 -3.35 7.57 7.46
C ARG A 113 -4.74 8.00 7.93
N ASP A 114 -5.28 9.03 7.31
CA ASP A 114 -6.60 9.55 7.70
C ASP A 114 -7.71 8.58 7.32
N ALA A 115 -7.65 7.98 6.14
CA ALA A 115 -8.66 7.01 5.69
C ALA A 115 -8.70 5.77 6.58
N LEU A 116 -7.55 5.34 7.09
CA LEU A 116 -7.44 4.18 7.96
C LEU A 116 -7.55 4.53 9.45
N ASP A 117 -7.75 5.81 9.77
CA ASP A 117 -7.90 6.30 11.14
C ASP A 117 -6.75 5.85 12.04
N LEU A 118 -5.52 6.03 11.57
CA LEU A 118 -4.32 5.59 12.30
C LEU A 118 -3.82 6.67 13.25
N ASP A 119 -3.35 6.24 14.41
CA ASP A 119 -2.72 7.11 15.40
C ASP A 119 -1.42 7.69 14.82
N LYS A 120 -1.23 8.98 14.99
CA LYS A 120 -0.06 9.68 14.49
C LYS A 120 1.24 9.17 15.09
N LEU A 121 1.22 8.71 16.34
CA LEU A 121 2.42 8.13 16.96
C LEU A 121 2.81 6.82 16.27
N VAL A 122 1.81 6.01 15.92
CA VAL A 122 2.07 4.75 15.22
C VAL A 122 2.65 5.02 13.83
N THR A 123 2.04 5.94 13.07
CA THR A 123 2.53 6.24 11.72
C THR A 123 3.92 6.88 11.76
N ALA A 124 4.17 7.75 12.74
CA ALA A 124 5.49 8.35 12.91
C ALA A 124 6.56 7.29 13.23
N ALA A 125 6.22 6.30 14.06
CA ALA A 125 7.15 5.23 14.39
C ALA A 125 7.47 4.38 13.16
N ILE A 126 6.45 4.08 12.36
CA ILE A 126 6.63 3.31 11.11
C ILE A 126 7.54 4.08 10.15
N GLU A 127 7.29 5.37 9.98
CA GLU A 127 8.08 6.22 9.09
C GLU A 127 9.52 6.32 9.57
N ARG A 128 9.71 6.49 10.87
CA ARG A 128 11.05 6.60 11.45
C ARG A 128 11.84 5.32 11.27
N SER A 129 11.19 4.17 11.43
CA SER A 129 11.83 2.88 11.19
C SER A 129 12.29 2.75 9.73
N ALA A 130 11.45 3.16 8.79
CA ALA A 130 11.81 3.10 7.37
C ALA A 130 13.00 4.02 7.07
N ILE A 131 12.99 5.24 7.60
CA ILE A 131 14.10 6.17 7.41
C ILE A 131 15.41 5.51 7.88
N ALA A 132 15.39 4.88 9.04
CA ALA A 132 16.58 4.24 9.61
C ALA A 132 17.07 3.10 8.72
N ARG A 133 16.14 2.26 8.20
CA ARG A 133 16.51 1.09 7.41
C ARG A 133 17.02 1.45 6.01
N PHE A 134 16.53 2.54 5.43
CA PHE A 134 16.92 2.95 4.09
C PHE A 134 17.99 4.02 4.09
N GLN A 135 18.61 4.29 5.23
CA GLN A 135 19.69 5.25 5.35
C GLN A 135 20.94 4.73 4.65
N GLY A 136 21.51 5.54 3.76
CA GLY A 136 22.79 5.21 3.13
C GLY A 136 23.98 5.40 4.07
N ALA A 137 25.11 4.84 3.68
CA ALA A 137 26.33 4.94 4.47
C ALA A 137 26.92 6.36 4.42
#